data_1ac2dea66473506f9f607106fac52ee5
#
_entry.id   1ac2dea66473506f9f607106fac52ee5
#
_cell.length_a   1.000
_cell.length_b   1.000
_cell.length_c   1.000
_cell.angle_alpha   90.00
_cell.angle_beta   90.00
_cell.angle_gamma   90.00
#
_symmetry.space_group_name_H-M   'P 1'
#
loop_
_entity.id
_entity.type
_entity.pdbx_description
1 polymer ?
#
loop_
_entity_poly.entity_id
_entity_poly.type
_entity_poly.pdbx_seq_one_letter_code
_entity_poly.pdbx_strand_id
1 'polypeptide(L)'
;ITAAVATLKDDAIVNRPVTDVTSALQGNIAGLNFASDAVGGGVGGEIGADIKFSIRGIGSINGGEPYVLVDGVEQSMQNVNPADIASISVLKDASASAVYGARAAYGVVLVTTKSGKKERASVTYRGTVGFSAPINMPKMMNALEYAAYNNQQYDNGGASSGLQKISDKTIEKIKGFMQNPYSAEFPGIEANTTGDDWAGAYYNQYGNTDWFEYYFKDKSVRHSHNLSVQG
;
A
#
# COMPACT_ATOMS: atom_id res chain seq x y z
N ILE A 1 27.48 -4.05 -29.79
CA ILE A 1 26.63 -4.84 -28.88
C ILE A 1 25.89 -3.83 -28.02
N THR A 2 24.65 -3.52 -28.37
CA THR A 2 23.80 -2.63 -27.57
C THR A 2 23.19 -3.46 -26.45
N ALA A 3 23.83 -3.45 -25.28
CA ALA A 3 23.21 -3.98 -24.07
C ALA A 3 21.96 -3.13 -23.76
N ALA A 4 20.82 -3.77 -23.44
CA ALA A 4 19.60 -3.06 -23.05
C ALA A 4 19.77 -2.53 -21.61
N VAL A 5 20.52 -1.45 -21.48
CA VAL A 5 20.72 -0.72 -20.23
C VAL A 5 19.85 0.53 -20.23
N ALA A 6 19.04 0.68 -19.21
CA ALA A 6 18.32 1.94 -18.98
C ALA A 6 18.93 2.65 -17.78
N THR A 7 19.29 3.90 -17.95
CA THR A 7 19.90 4.73 -16.88
C THR A 7 18.98 5.89 -16.55
N LEU A 8 18.75 6.10 -15.26
CA LEU A 8 18.04 7.24 -14.70
C LEU A 8 19.04 8.09 -13.91
N LYS A 9 19.06 9.39 -14.18
CA LYS A 9 19.91 10.37 -13.45
C LYS A 9 19.15 10.97 -12.29
N ASP A 10 19.89 11.60 -11.38
CA ASP A 10 19.38 12.21 -10.16
C ASP A 10 18.25 13.23 -10.40
N ASP A 11 18.31 14.04 -11.46
CA ASP A 11 17.29 15.05 -11.77
C ASP A 11 15.86 14.47 -11.85
N ALA A 12 15.72 13.25 -12.37
CA ALA A 12 14.43 12.60 -12.51
C ALA A 12 13.93 11.99 -11.20
N ILE A 13 14.81 11.77 -10.23
CA ILE A 13 14.48 11.17 -8.93
C ILE A 13 14.18 12.28 -7.91
N VAL A 14 15.05 13.27 -7.86
CA VAL A 14 15.08 14.33 -6.84
C VAL A 14 13.87 15.25 -6.91
N ASN A 15 13.32 15.47 -8.10
CA ASN A 15 12.18 16.37 -8.31
C ASN A 15 10.82 15.71 -8.09
N ARG A 16 10.78 14.43 -7.69
CA ARG A 16 9.55 13.74 -7.34
C ARG A 16 9.33 13.75 -5.83
N PRO A 17 8.13 14.06 -5.35
CA PRO A 17 7.79 13.98 -3.93
C PRO A 17 7.50 12.51 -3.52
N VAL A 18 8.46 11.62 -3.76
CA VAL A 18 8.35 10.19 -3.41
C VAL A 18 9.14 9.88 -2.14
N THR A 19 8.67 8.91 -1.40
CA THR A 19 9.27 8.48 -0.13
C THR A 19 10.34 7.43 -0.29
N ASP A 20 10.24 6.65 -1.36
CA ASP A 20 11.14 5.54 -1.62
C ASP A 20 11.62 5.56 -3.08
N VAL A 21 12.77 4.93 -3.30
CA VAL A 21 13.42 4.88 -4.61
C VAL A 21 12.59 4.06 -5.60
N THR A 22 11.89 3.05 -5.13
CA THR A 22 11.10 2.15 -5.98
C THR A 22 9.94 2.93 -6.63
N SER A 23 9.25 3.76 -5.84
CA SER A 23 8.22 4.68 -6.37
C SER A 23 8.79 5.71 -7.35
N ALA A 24 10.05 6.16 -7.15
CA ALA A 24 10.70 7.08 -8.07
C ALA A 24 10.98 6.46 -9.44
N LEU A 25 11.24 5.16 -9.49
CA LEU A 25 11.51 4.44 -10.74
C LEU A 25 10.27 4.20 -11.58
N GLN A 26 9.09 4.16 -10.94
CA GLN A 26 7.83 3.88 -11.62
C GLN A 26 7.55 4.89 -12.73
N GLY A 27 7.33 4.37 -13.94
CA GLY A 27 7.06 5.17 -15.14
C GLY A 27 8.30 5.87 -15.76
N ASN A 28 9.49 5.80 -15.13
CA ASN A 28 10.71 6.41 -15.64
C ASN A 28 11.63 5.44 -16.37
N ILE A 29 11.48 4.15 -16.11
CA ILE A 29 12.31 3.12 -16.75
C ILE A 29 11.39 2.14 -17.48
N ALA A 30 11.49 2.12 -18.81
CA ALA A 30 10.75 1.17 -19.63
C ALA A 30 11.12 -0.27 -19.28
N GLY A 31 10.11 -1.17 -19.18
CA GLY A 31 10.32 -2.60 -18.90
C GLY A 31 10.51 -2.95 -17.42
N LEU A 32 10.29 -2.00 -16.52
CA LEU A 32 10.04 -2.26 -15.11
C LEU A 32 8.53 -2.37 -14.87
N ASN A 33 8.11 -3.48 -14.30
CA ASN A 33 6.74 -3.70 -13.85
C ASN A 33 6.71 -3.65 -12.32
N PHE A 34 5.80 -2.88 -11.79
CA PHE A 34 5.62 -2.70 -10.36
C PHE A 34 4.33 -3.39 -9.92
N ALA A 35 4.40 -4.19 -8.88
CA ALA A 35 3.26 -4.82 -8.26
C ALA A 35 3.30 -4.54 -6.76
N SER A 36 2.17 -4.23 -6.16
CA SER A 36 2.04 -4.24 -4.71
C SER A 36 1.52 -5.63 -4.29
N ASP A 37 2.01 -6.16 -3.19
CA ASP A 37 1.52 -7.41 -2.60
C ASP A 37 0.12 -7.27 -1.98
N ALA A 38 -0.49 -6.10 -2.06
CA ALA A 38 -1.85 -5.90 -1.59
C ALA A 38 -2.81 -6.83 -2.35
N VAL A 39 -3.63 -7.52 -1.62
CA VAL A 39 -4.70 -8.39 -2.13
C VAL A 39 -5.55 -7.57 -3.10
N GLY A 40 -5.33 -7.79 -4.41
CA GLY A 40 -6.02 -7.00 -5.45
C GLY A 40 -5.12 -6.49 -6.58
N GLY A 41 -3.80 -6.66 -6.51
CA GLY A 41 -2.87 -6.55 -7.67
C GLY A 41 -2.76 -5.16 -8.33
N GLY A 42 -3.11 -4.08 -7.64
CA GLY A 42 -3.00 -2.72 -8.19
C GLY A 42 -1.79 -1.96 -7.67
N VAL A 43 -1.19 -1.16 -8.53
CA VAL A 43 -0.23 -0.12 -8.12
C VAL A 43 -1.01 0.92 -7.33
N GLY A 44 -0.87 0.92 -6.01
CA GLY A 44 -1.67 1.78 -5.13
C GLY A 44 -2.23 1.02 -3.92
N GLY A 45 -1.63 -0.12 -3.59
CA GLY A 45 -1.95 -0.91 -2.41
C GLY A 45 -1.84 -0.14 -1.09
N GLU A 46 -1.90 -0.84 0.01
CA GLU A 46 -1.81 -0.29 1.36
C GLU A 46 -0.71 0.74 1.50
N ILE A 47 -1.01 1.81 2.24
CA ILE A 47 -0.03 2.86 2.54
C ILE A 47 1.11 2.22 3.35
N GLY A 48 2.31 2.19 2.74
CA GLY A 48 3.50 1.58 3.34
C GLY A 48 3.74 0.11 2.96
N ALA A 49 2.92 -0.49 2.10
CA ALA A 49 3.20 -1.80 1.54
C ALA A 49 4.46 -1.77 0.66
N ASP A 50 5.25 -2.83 0.76
CA ASP A 50 6.43 -3.00 -0.07
C ASP A 50 6.05 -3.10 -1.54
N ILE A 51 6.63 -2.21 -2.34
CA ILE A 51 6.43 -2.23 -3.79
C ILE A 51 7.46 -3.19 -4.37
N LYS A 52 7.01 -4.35 -4.81
CA LYS A 52 7.84 -5.27 -5.58
C LYS A 52 7.91 -4.82 -7.03
N PHE A 53 9.06 -5.03 -7.63
CA PHE A 53 9.24 -4.74 -9.04
C PHE A 53 9.90 -5.91 -9.75
N SER A 54 9.57 -6.06 -11.02
CA SER A 54 10.15 -7.09 -11.90
C SER A 54 10.67 -6.44 -13.19
N ILE A 55 11.71 -7.04 -13.75
CA ILE A 55 12.26 -6.62 -15.04
C ILE A 55 11.71 -7.55 -16.12
N ARG A 56 11.05 -6.98 -17.14
CA ARG A 56 10.42 -7.73 -18.26
C ARG A 56 9.27 -8.65 -17.85
N GLY A 57 8.63 -8.44 -16.70
CA GLY A 57 7.50 -9.23 -16.22
C GLY A 57 7.88 -10.43 -15.35
N ILE A 58 6.88 -11.23 -15.01
CA ILE A 58 7.04 -12.39 -14.15
C ILE A 58 7.61 -13.53 -15.00
N GLY A 59 8.90 -13.79 -14.87
CA GLY A 59 9.60 -14.84 -15.61
C GLY A 59 9.50 -16.24 -14.99
N SER A 60 8.92 -16.38 -13.81
CA SER A 60 8.80 -17.65 -13.08
C SER A 60 7.52 -17.67 -12.24
N ILE A 61 6.91 -18.85 -12.12
CA ILE A 61 5.72 -19.08 -11.25
C ILE A 61 6.06 -18.79 -9.77
N ASN A 62 7.31 -19.02 -9.37
CA ASN A 62 7.77 -18.77 -8.01
C ASN A 62 8.20 -17.31 -7.78
N GLY A 63 8.04 -16.43 -8.78
CA GLY A 63 8.56 -15.08 -8.74
C GLY A 63 10.09 -15.02 -8.80
N GLY A 64 10.63 -13.81 -8.85
CA GLY A 64 12.06 -13.54 -8.78
C GLY A 64 12.24 -12.03 -8.69
N GLU A 65 12.98 -11.60 -7.67
CA GLU A 65 13.31 -10.20 -7.52
C GLU A 65 14.60 -9.86 -8.27
N PRO A 66 14.70 -8.69 -8.88
CA PRO A 66 15.94 -8.22 -9.48
C PRO A 66 17.04 -8.08 -8.42
N TYR A 67 18.26 -8.37 -8.81
CA TYR A 67 19.42 -8.22 -7.95
C TYR A 67 19.79 -6.75 -7.80
N VAL A 68 19.71 -6.23 -6.61
CA VAL A 68 19.98 -4.80 -6.33
C VAL A 68 21.35 -4.63 -5.69
N LEU A 69 22.16 -3.76 -6.29
CA LEU A 69 23.49 -3.39 -5.81
C LEU A 69 23.55 -1.87 -5.61
N VAL A 70 23.90 -1.46 -4.40
CA VAL A 70 24.17 -0.07 -4.04
C VAL A 70 25.67 0.09 -3.86
N ASP A 71 26.30 0.85 -4.71
CA ASP A 71 27.75 1.04 -4.76
C ASP A 71 28.56 -0.28 -4.78
N GLY A 72 27.97 -1.29 -5.46
CA GLY A 72 28.56 -2.64 -5.57
C GLY A 72 28.24 -3.59 -4.42
N VAL A 73 27.50 -3.17 -3.41
CA VAL A 73 27.07 -4.00 -2.27
C VAL A 73 25.60 -4.36 -2.41
N GLU A 74 25.27 -5.65 -2.18
CA GLU A 74 23.87 -6.11 -2.16
C GLU A 74 23.11 -5.46 -1.00
N GLN A 75 22.07 -4.72 -1.36
CA GLN A 75 21.27 -3.99 -0.39
C GLN A 75 19.85 -3.77 -0.91
N SER A 76 18.86 -3.71 0.01
CA SER A 76 17.50 -3.33 -0.34
C SER A 76 17.44 -1.87 -0.79
N MET A 77 16.70 -1.62 -1.88
CA MET A 77 16.49 -0.28 -2.41
C MET A 77 15.72 0.64 -1.46
N GLN A 78 14.94 0.06 -0.56
CA GLN A 78 14.16 0.79 0.45
C GLN A 78 15.04 1.49 1.48
N ASN A 79 16.25 0.96 1.72
CA ASN A 79 17.19 1.54 2.69
C ASN A 79 18.01 2.71 2.12
N VAL A 80 17.82 3.04 0.83
CA VAL A 80 18.55 4.10 0.16
C VAL A 80 17.71 5.38 0.14
N ASN A 81 18.29 6.48 0.62
CA ASN A 81 17.64 7.77 0.52
C ASN A 81 17.67 8.26 -0.94
N PRO A 82 16.51 8.55 -1.56
CA PRO A 82 16.45 9.05 -2.93
C PRO A 82 17.32 10.29 -3.18
N ALA A 83 17.53 11.12 -2.17
CA ALA A 83 18.34 12.34 -2.26
C ALA A 83 19.84 12.07 -2.45
N ASP A 84 20.31 10.90 -2.01
CA ASP A 84 21.73 10.51 -2.06
C ASP A 84 22.10 9.78 -3.36
N ILE A 85 21.12 9.50 -4.22
CA ILE A 85 21.35 8.78 -5.47
C ILE A 85 21.90 9.73 -6.55
N ALA A 86 22.98 9.31 -7.19
CA ALA A 86 23.53 9.97 -8.37
C ALA A 86 22.93 9.40 -9.66
N SER A 87 22.80 8.07 -9.74
CA SER A 87 22.20 7.40 -10.89
C SER A 87 21.73 6.00 -10.56
N ILE A 88 20.74 5.53 -11.32
CA ILE A 88 20.28 4.14 -11.28
C ILE A 88 20.39 3.57 -12.69
N SER A 89 21.06 2.43 -12.81
CA SER A 89 21.20 1.70 -14.08
C SER A 89 20.55 0.32 -13.96
N VAL A 90 19.66 0.01 -14.89
CA VAL A 90 18.96 -1.28 -14.92
C VAL A 90 19.47 -2.12 -16.08
N LEU A 91 20.09 -3.24 -15.75
CA LEU A 91 20.58 -4.23 -16.70
C LEU A 91 19.47 -5.26 -16.95
N LYS A 92 18.93 -5.21 -18.17
CA LYS A 92 17.76 -6.03 -18.54
C LYS A 92 18.15 -7.30 -19.28
N ASP A 93 19.35 -7.34 -19.86
CA ASP A 93 19.82 -8.46 -20.65
C ASP A 93 20.61 -9.47 -19.82
N ALA A 94 20.38 -10.75 -20.09
CA ALA A 94 21.12 -11.85 -19.46
C ALA A 94 22.63 -11.75 -19.69
N SER A 95 23.07 -11.24 -20.85
CA SER A 95 24.50 -11.02 -21.14
C SER A 95 25.11 -9.92 -20.27
N ALA A 96 24.37 -8.84 -20.01
CA ALA A 96 24.84 -7.75 -19.14
C ALA A 96 24.81 -8.17 -17.67
N SER A 97 23.85 -9.01 -17.28
CA SER A 97 23.71 -9.50 -15.90
C SER A 97 24.60 -10.70 -15.60
N ALA A 98 25.15 -11.38 -16.60
CA ALA A 98 26.01 -12.58 -16.44
C ALA A 98 27.26 -12.33 -15.55
N VAL A 99 27.74 -11.09 -15.51
CA VAL A 99 28.87 -10.70 -14.66
C VAL A 99 28.55 -10.86 -13.17
N TYR A 100 27.26 -10.83 -12.82
CA TYR A 100 26.77 -10.91 -11.43
C TYR A 100 26.30 -12.32 -11.03
N GLY A 101 26.48 -13.30 -11.94
CA GLY A 101 26.20 -14.72 -11.67
C GLY A 101 24.72 -15.08 -11.63
N ALA A 102 24.40 -16.23 -11.04
CA ALA A 102 23.04 -16.79 -11.02
C ALA A 102 21.99 -15.91 -10.33
N ARG A 103 22.40 -15.06 -9.39
CA ARG A 103 21.50 -14.12 -8.70
C ARG A 103 20.93 -13.06 -9.63
N ALA A 104 21.59 -12.80 -10.75
CA ALA A 104 21.17 -11.80 -11.73
C ALA A 104 20.22 -12.34 -12.79
N ALA A 105 19.69 -13.57 -12.62
CA ALA A 105 18.78 -14.19 -13.58
C ALA A 105 17.52 -13.37 -13.89
N TYR A 106 17.07 -12.60 -12.92
CA TYR A 106 15.88 -11.71 -13.04
C TYR A 106 16.24 -10.26 -13.37
N GLY A 107 17.52 -10.00 -13.72
CA GLY A 107 18.07 -8.69 -14.00
C GLY A 107 18.78 -8.06 -12.81
N VAL A 108 19.48 -6.95 -13.08
CA VAL A 108 20.29 -6.24 -12.05
C VAL A 108 19.95 -4.78 -12.05
N VAL A 109 19.80 -4.23 -10.85
CA VAL A 109 19.67 -2.79 -10.62
C VAL A 109 20.93 -2.30 -9.91
N LEU A 110 21.64 -1.40 -10.57
CA LEU A 110 22.83 -0.75 -10.04
C LEU A 110 22.47 0.65 -9.56
N VAL A 111 22.55 0.89 -8.29
CA VAL A 111 22.38 2.20 -7.67
C VAL A 111 23.74 2.75 -7.36
N THR A 112 24.03 3.94 -7.88
CA THR A 112 25.26 4.68 -7.58
C THR A 112 24.90 5.89 -6.73
N THR A 113 25.54 6.03 -5.58
CA THR A 113 25.32 7.16 -4.70
C THR A 113 26.23 8.34 -5.08
N LYS A 114 25.90 9.53 -4.59
CA LYS A 114 26.69 10.74 -4.80
C LYS A 114 27.99 10.61 -4.02
N SER A 115 29.10 10.74 -4.71
CA SER A 115 30.43 10.77 -4.10
C SER A 115 30.82 12.18 -3.69
N GLY A 116 31.55 12.31 -2.62
CA GLY A 116 32.19 13.58 -2.23
C GLY A 116 33.15 14.05 -3.33
N LYS A 117 33.21 15.35 -3.53
CA LYS A 117 34.17 15.99 -4.44
C LYS A 117 35.28 16.62 -3.61
N LYS A 118 36.51 16.51 -4.09
CA LYS A 118 37.67 17.22 -3.49
C LYS A 118 37.62 18.73 -3.76
N GLU A 119 36.50 19.33 -3.40
CA GLU A 119 36.27 20.77 -3.58
C GLU A 119 35.86 21.38 -2.24
N ARG A 120 35.38 22.62 -2.25
CA ARG A 120 34.86 23.27 -1.04
C ARG A 120 33.66 22.48 -0.50
N ALA A 121 33.63 22.30 0.81
CA ALA A 121 32.50 21.67 1.49
C ALA A 121 31.19 22.38 1.12
N SER A 122 30.23 21.64 0.65
CA SER A 122 28.87 22.11 0.35
C SER A 122 27.88 21.51 1.32
N VAL A 123 27.00 22.34 1.85
CA VAL A 123 25.91 21.93 2.71
C VAL A 123 24.61 22.13 1.95
N THR A 124 23.85 21.05 1.79
CA THR A 124 22.55 21.10 1.12
C THR A 124 21.46 20.67 2.09
N TYR A 125 20.45 21.50 2.24
CA TYR A 125 19.24 21.17 2.98
C TYR A 125 18.06 21.09 2.01
N ARG A 126 17.28 20.00 2.14
CA ARG A 126 16.04 19.80 1.39
C ARG A 126 14.91 19.47 2.35
N GLY A 127 13.85 20.28 2.31
CA GLY A 127 12.60 20.03 3.02
C GLY A 127 11.49 19.71 2.02
N THR A 128 10.69 18.67 2.30
CA THR A 128 9.53 18.33 1.48
C THR A 128 8.30 18.21 2.40
N VAL A 129 7.20 18.82 1.98
CA VAL A 129 5.90 18.66 2.63
C VAL A 129 4.94 18.06 1.60
N GLY A 130 4.34 16.94 1.95
CA GLY A 130 3.39 16.22 1.10
C GLY A 130 2.04 16.07 1.79
N PHE A 131 0.98 16.13 1.00
CA PHE A 131 -0.39 15.84 1.43
C PHE A 131 -0.87 14.61 0.67
N SER A 132 -1.38 13.63 1.41
CA SER A 132 -1.94 12.41 0.85
C SER A 132 -3.41 12.31 1.24
N ALA A 133 -4.24 11.88 0.30
CA ALA A 133 -5.63 11.57 0.54
C ALA A 133 -5.98 10.23 -0.15
N PRO A 134 -6.86 9.41 0.42
CA PRO A 134 -7.37 8.23 -0.29
C PRO A 134 -8.07 8.67 -1.58
N ILE A 135 -7.71 8.05 -2.70
CA ILE A 135 -8.30 8.38 -4.00
C ILE A 135 -9.69 7.77 -4.15
N ASN A 136 -9.86 6.56 -3.64
CA ASN A 136 -11.11 5.82 -3.73
C ASN A 136 -11.29 4.97 -2.48
N MET A 137 -12.14 5.41 -1.58
CA MET A 137 -12.53 4.63 -0.41
C MET A 137 -13.71 3.72 -0.79
N PRO A 138 -13.65 2.41 -0.46
CA PRO A 138 -14.80 1.55 -0.62
C PRO A 138 -15.98 2.07 0.20
N LYS A 139 -17.14 2.16 -0.42
CA LYS A 139 -18.37 2.48 0.30
C LYS A 139 -18.91 1.21 0.93
N MET A 140 -18.96 1.17 2.25
CA MET A 140 -19.56 0.06 2.97
C MET A 140 -21.08 0.14 2.93
N MET A 141 -21.72 -1.02 2.97
CA MET A 141 -23.16 -1.10 3.21
C MET A 141 -23.46 -0.59 4.61
N ASN A 142 -24.49 0.20 4.74
CA ASN A 142 -25.03 0.50 6.06
C ASN A 142 -25.76 -0.72 6.65
N ALA A 143 -26.09 -0.68 7.93
CA ALA A 143 -26.69 -1.82 8.64
C ALA A 143 -28.04 -2.27 8.02
N LEU A 144 -28.84 -1.35 7.46
CA LEU A 144 -30.09 -1.68 6.79
C LEU A 144 -29.87 -2.31 5.41
N GLU A 145 -28.92 -1.78 4.64
CA GLU A 145 -28.52 -2.37 3.36
C GLU A 145 -27.98 -3.78 3.55
N TYR A 146 -27.15 -3.98 4.59
CA TYR A 146 -26.65 -5.30 4.95
C TYR A 146 -27.77 -6.25 5.36
N ALA A 147 -28.72 -5.80 6.18
CA ALA A 147 -29.86 -6.60 6.60
C ALA A 147 -30.72 -7.06 5.40
N ALA A 148 -30.97 -6.13 4.45
CA ALA A 148 -31.70 -6.44 3.23
C ALA A 148 -30.94 -7.45 2.35
N TYR A 149 -29.63 -7.25 2.17
CA TYR A 149 -28.77 -8.16 1.41
C TYR A 149 -28.73 -9.56 2.04
N ASN A 150 -28.51 -9.64 3.36
CA ASN A 150 -28.50 -10.91 4.11
C ASN A 150 -29.83 -11.67 3.97
N ASN A 151 -30.96 -10.98 4.13
CA ASN A 151 -32.27 -11.58 4.01
C ASN A 151 -32.56 -12.08 2.59
N GLN A 152 -32.14 -11.34 1.57
CA GLN A 152 -32.24 -11.78 0.18
C GLN A 152 -31.38 -13.02 -0.09
N GLN A 153 -30.16 -13.08 0.44
CA GLN A 153 -29.33 -14.28 0.33
C GLN A 153 -29.95 -15.49 1.03
N TYR A 154 -30.53 -15.27 2.22
CA TYR A 154 -31.25 -16.32 2.94
C TYR A 154 -32.46 -16.83 2.13
N ASP A 155 -33.27 -15.93 1.59
CA ASP A 155 -34.45 -16.28 0.81
C ASP A 155 -34.08 -17.03 -0.49
N ASN A 156 -32.93 -16.72 -1.09
CA ASN A 156 -32.42 -17.40 -2.28
C ASN A 156 -31.75 -18.76 -1.98
N GLY A 157 -31.03 -18.89 -0.88
CA GLY A 157 -30.25 -20.09 -0.52
C GLY A 157 -30.90 -20.96 0.55
N GLY A 158 -31.94 -20.49 1.20
CA GLY A 158 -32.61 -21.16 2.32
C GLY A 158 -31.68 -21.43 3.51
N ALA A 159 -32.08 -22.36 4.36
CA ALA A 159 -31.30 -22.77 5.55
C ALA A 159 -29.92 -23.36 5.20
N SER A 160 -29.71 -23.78 3.95
CA SER A 160 -28.43 -24.33 3.48
C SER A 160 -27.37 -23.24 3.27
N SER A 161 -27.72 -21.97 3.30
CA SER A 161 -26.77 -20.85 3.15
C SER A 161 -25.87 -20.64 4.38
N GLY A 162 -26.17 -21.28 5.51
CA GLY A 162 -25.50 -21.00 6.77
C GLY A 162 -25.80 -19.63 7.37
N LEU A 163 -26.66 -18.85 6.72
CA LEU A 163 -27.10 -17.54 7.16
C LEU A 163 -28.32 -17.64 8.07
N GLN A 164 -28.50 -16.67 8.93
CA GLN A 164 -29.74 -16.49 9.70
C GLN A 164 -30.50 -15.28 9.15
N LYS A 165 -31.79 -15.41 9.03
CA LYS A 165 -32.65 -14.30 8.58
C LYS A 165 -32.72 -13.26 9.70
N ILE A 166 -32.44 -12.03 9.35
CA ILE A 166 -32.56 -10.87 10.25
C ILE A 166 -34.04 -10.56 10.40
N SER A 167 -34.55 -10.59 11.64
CA SER A 167 -35.95 -10.38 11.94
C SER A 167 -36.38 -8.93 11.75
N ASP A 168 -37.68 -8.72 11.49
CA ASP A 168 -38.25 -7.37 11.37
C ASP A 168 -38.04 -6.55 12.64
N LYS A 169 -38.10 -7.19 13.83
CA LYS A 169 -37.80 -6.52 15.10
C LYS A 169 -36.35 -6.02 15.17
N THR A 170 -35.41 -6.80 14.67
CA THR A 170 -34.00 -6.38 14.58
C THR A 170 -33.84 -5.21 13.62
N ILE A 171 -34.50 -5.28 12.48
CA ILE A 171 -34.50 -4.18 11.48
C ILE A 171 -35.07 -2.87 12.07
N GLU A 172 -36.14 -2.99 12.90
CA GLU A 172 -36.71 -1.82 13.59
C GLU A 172 -35.72 -1.20 14.58
N LYS A 173 -35.02 -2.02 15.35
CA LYS A 173 -33.96 -1.56 16.26
C LYS A 173 -32.81 -0.87 15.51
N ILE A 174 -32.37 -1.45 14.38
CA ILE A 174 -31.34 -0.83 13.52
C ILE A 174 -31.82 0.57 13.03
N LYS A 175 -33.06 0.68 12.58
CA LYS A 175 -33.66 1.95 12.15
C LYS A 175 -33.68 2.97 13.29
N GLY A 176 -34.11 2.54 14.47
CA GLY A 176 -34.14 3.39 15.66
C GLY A 176 -32.76 3.90 16.06
N PHE A 177 -31.75 3.02 16.07
CA PHE A 177 -30.36 3.40 16.30
C PHE A 177 -29.83 4.38 15.25
N MET A 178 -30.10 4.15 13.97
CA MET A 178 -29.64 5.03 12.90
C MET A 178 -30.27 6.42 12.95
N GLN A 179 -31.52 6.52 13.46
CA GLN A 179 -32.19 7.82 13.66
C GLN A 179 -31.62 8.58 14.87
N ASN A 180 -31.33 7.89 15.96
CA ASN A 180 -30.76 8.47 17.16
C ASN A 180 -29.79 7.50 17.87
N PRO A 181 -28.49 7.55 17.53
CA PRO A 181 -27.48 6.67 18.12
C PRO A 181 -27.28 6.81 19.63
N TYR A 182 -27.80 7.88 20.21
CA TYR A 182 -27.71 8.15 21.66
C TYR A 182 -29.00 7.81 22.40
N SER A 183 -29.97 7.17 21.74
CA SER A 183 -31.21 6.76 22.38
C SER A 183 -30.97 5.57 23.32
N ALA A 184 -31.47 5.66 24.53
CA ALA A 184 -31.50 4.52 25.47
C ALA A 184 -32.49 3.42 25.03
N GLU A 185 -33.47 3.77 24.21
CA GLU A 185 -34.49 2.84 23.69
C GLU A 185 -33.92 1.94 22.56
N PHE A 186 -32.98 2.48 21.77
CA PHE A 186 -32.37 1.78 20.65
C PHE A 186 -30.83 1.81 20.77
N PRO A 187 -30.25 1.04 21.72
CA PRO A 187 -28.80 0.98 21.87
C PRO A 187 -28.16 0.26 20.68
N GLY A 188 -26.91 0.62 20.36
CA GLY A 188 -26.16 -0.03 19.28
C GLY A 188 -25.81 -1.48 19.55
N ILE A 189 -25.81 -1.88 20.83
CA ILE A 189 -25.58 -3.25 21.31
C ILE A 189 -26.41 -3.47 22.56
N GLU A 190 -26.95 -4.65 22.72
CA GLU A 190 -27.64 -5.10 23.94
C GLU A 190 -26.86 -6.23 24.59
N ALA A 191 -26.84 -6.26 25.91
CA ALA A 191 -26.32 -7.40 26.66
C ALA A 191 -27.15 -8.66 26.36
N ASN A 192 -26.58 -9.85 26.67
CA ASN A 192 -27.32 -11.09 26.63
C ASN A 192 -28.49 -11.06 27.63
N THR A 193 -29.34 -12.10 27.58
CA THR A 193 -30.53 -12.20 28.46
C THR A 193 -30.19 -12.24 29.94
N THR A 194 -28.97 -12.66 30.32
CA THR A 194 -28.48 -12.65 31.70
C THR A 194 -27.90 -11.31 32.13
N GLY A 195 -27.57 -10.43 31.16
CA GLY A 195 -27.08 -9.07 31.42
C GLY A 195 -25.62 -8.98 31.85
N ASP A 196 -24.90 -10.07 31.88
CA ASP A 196 -23.54 -10.19 32.42
C ASP A 196 -22.46 -10.40 31.32
N ASP A 197 -22.87 -10.67 30.11
CA ASP A 197 -21.93 -10.89 28.98
C ASP A 197 -22.30 -10.10 27.72
N TRP A 198 -21.39 -9.26 27.30
CA TRP A 198 -21.46 -8.50 26.04
C TRP A 198 -20.83 -9.27 24.87
N ALA A 199 -19.96 -10.23 25.15
CA ALA A 199 -19.26 -10.99 24.11
C ALA A 199 -20.19 -11.98 23.40
N GLY A 200 -21.22 -12.51 24.10
CA GLY A 200 -22.28 -13.32 23.53
C GLY A 200 -23.31 -12.56 22.71
N ALA A 201 -23.22 -11.23 22.69
CA ALA A 201 -24.21 -10.36 22.05
C ALA A 201 -24.03 -10.23 20.53
N TYR A 202 -23.33 -11.15 19.86
CA TYR A 202 -23.10 -11.10 18.40
C TYR A 202 -24.41 -10.88 17.59
N TYR A 203 -25.50 -11.46 18.04
CA TYR A 203 -26.82 -11.30 17.41
C TYR A 203 -27.61 -10.07 17.91
N ASN A 204 -27.10 -9.38 18.91
CA ASN A 204 -27.76 -8.23 19.54
C ASN A 204 -27.03 -6.92 19.21
N GLN A 205 -26.38 -6.88 18.06
CA GLN A 205 -25.67 -5.69 17.57
C GLN A 205 -26.53 -4.97 16.53
N TYR A 206 -26.85 -3.72 16.80
CA TYR A 206 -27.71 -2.88 15.96
C TYR A 206 -27.00 -1.63 15.48
N GLY A 207 -25.70 -1.51 15.82
CA GLY A 207 -24.87 -0.38 15.46
C GLY A 207 -24.68 -0.24 13.96
N ASN A 208 -24.45 1.00 13.54
CA ASN A 208 -24.13 1.34 12.18
C ASN A 208 -22.88 2.23 12.16
N THR A 209 -21.72 1.61 12.13
CA THR A 209 -20.43 2.31 12.14
C THR A 209 -19.77 2.15 10.78
N ASP A 210 -19.44 3.26 10.13
CA ASP A 210 -18.54 3.24 8.98
C ASP A 210 -17.09 3.15 9.49
N TRP A 211 -16.56 1.94 9.43
CA TRP A 211 -15.21 1.67 9.89
C TRP A 211 -14.15 2.32 9.03
N PHE A 212 -14.42 2.56 7.74
CA PHE A 212 -13.49 3.28 6.88
C PHE A 212 -13.38 4.74 7.28
N GLU A 213 -14.50 5.41 7.53
CA GLU A 213 -14.51 6.79 8.03
C GLU A 213 -13.83 6.89 9.41
N TYR A 214 -14.01 5.87 10.24
CA TYR A 214 -13.42 5.86 11.58
C TYR A 214 -11.90 5.64 11.57
N TYR A 215 -11.39 4.70 10.77
CA TYR A 215 -9.97 4.34 10.75
C TYR A 215 -9.13 5.17 9.78
N PHE A 216 -9.68 5.59 8.67
CA PHE A 216 -8.94 6.30 7.64
C PHE A 216 -9.20 7.81 7.74
N LYS A 217 -8.12 8.57 7.74
CA LYS A 217 -8.22 10.03 7.70
C LYS A 217 -8.37 10.49 6.25
N ASP A 218 -9.21 11.48 6.03
CA ASP A 218 -9.38 12.10 4.71
C ASP A 218 -8.08 12.67 4.15
N LYS A 219 -7.20 13.15 5.04
CA LYS A 219 -5.92 13.74 4.66
C LYS A 219 -4.84 13.35 5.65
N SER A 220 -3.68 13.02 5.12
CA SER A 220 -2.45 12.78 5.88
C SER A 220 -1.39 13.78 5.43
N VAL A 221 -0.70 14.38 6.39
CA VAL A 221 0.42 15.29 6.13
C VAL A 221 1.71 14.54 6.40
N ARG A 222 2.63 14.60 5.46
CA ARG A 222 3.96 14.05 5.58
C ARG A 222 4.98 15.15 5.35
N HIS A 223 6.04 15.14 6.13
CA HIS A 223 7.19 16.00 5.90
C HIS A 223 8.48 15.17 5.97
N SER A 224 9.44 15.54 5.17
CA SER A 224 10.80 14.98 5.20
C SER A 224 11.82 16.09 5.17
N HIS A 225 12.91 15.89 5.89
CA HIS A 225 14.03 16.82 5.97
C HIS A 225 15.31 16.03 5.69
N ASN A 226 16.06 16.47 4.71
CA ASN A 226 17.34 15.89 4.36
C ASN A 226 18.43 16.97 4.45
N LEU A 227 19.49 16.69 5.19
CA LEU A 227 20.67 17.52 5.30
C LEU A 227 21.86 16.71 4.80
N SER A 228 22.52 17.18 3.75
CA SER A 228 23.73 16.55 3.22
C SER A 228 24.90 17.50 3.26
N VAL A 229 26.07 16.96 3.60
CA VAL A 229 27.34 17.67 3.61
C VAL A 229 28.29 16.90 2.70
N GLN A 230 28.84 17.57 1.70
CA GLN A 230 29.79 16.98 0.76
C GLN A 230 31.05 17.86 0.70
N GLY A 231 32.21 17.23 0.73
CA GLY A 231 33.50 17.91 0.69
C GLY A 231 34.65 16.94 0.44
#